data_18ce83a2758e21f900eec43e0d1f6e1f
#
_entry.id   18ce83a2758e21f900eec43e0d1f6e1f
#
_cell.length_a   1.000
_cell.length_b   1.000
_cell.length_c   1.000
_cell.angle_alpha   90.00
_cell.angle_beta   90.00
_cell.angle_gamma   90.00
#
_symmetry.space_group_name_H-M   'P 1'
#
loop_
_entity.id
_entity.type
_entity.pdbx_description
1 polymer ?
#
loop_
_entity_poly.entity_id
_entity_poly.type
_entity_poly.pdbx_seq_one_letter_code
_entity_poly.pdbx_strand_id
1 'polypeptide(L)'
;MSDHPLDLDKHRGMAAQKATDIRRILADVENNARDLRDRQAVLENQLLSVPAASWPEAAAKARYIFNLYAAGLSLDDTHHRDLVSAVLADFDRLSPES
;
A
#
# COMPACT_ATOMS: atom_id res chain seq x y z
N MET A 1 38.76 9.06 -33.95
CA MET A 1 38.30 10.40 -33.61
C MET A 1 36.97 10.78 -34.24
N SER A 2 36.63 10.16 -35.32
CA SER A 2 35.35 10.33 -35.98
C SER A 2 34.19 9.78 -35.14
N ASP A 3 34.47 9.10 -34.08
CA ASP A 3 33.44 8.42 -33.25
C ASP A 3 32.70 9.35 -32.31
N HIS A 4 33.23 10.54 -32.05
CA HIS A 4 32.62 11.47 -31.09
C HIS A 4 31.20 11.87 -31.42
N PRO A 5 30.83 12.23 -32.68
CA PRO A 5 29.43 12.56 -32.96
C PRO A 5 28.50 11.37 -32.76
N LEU A 6 28.95 10.16 -33.11
CA LEU A 6 28.17 8.95 -32.94
C LEU A 6 27.97 8.63 -31.46
N ASP A 7 29.01 8.83 -30.65
CA ASP A 7 28.92 8.61 -29.20
C ASP A 7 27.96 9.58 -28.55
N LEU A 8 27.98 10.87 -28.95
CA LEU A 8 27.04 11.86 -28.45
C LEU A 8 25.60 11.51 -28.78
N ASP A 9 25.36 11.05 -30.01
CA ASP A 9 24.01 10.66 -30.42
C ASP A 9 23.53 9.43 -29.66
N LYS A 10 24.42 8.47 -29.38
CA LYS A 10 24.12 7.31 -28.55
C LYS A 10 23.74 7.73 -27.15
N HIS A 11 24.48 8.64 -26.55
CA HIS A 11 24.18 9.13 -25.20
C HIS A 11 22.85 9.86 -25.15
N ARG A 12 22.52 10.65 -26.17
CA ARG A 12 21.22 11.32 -26.25
C ARG A 12 20.09 10.32 -26.36
N GLY A 13 20.25 9.30 -27.21
CA GLY A 13 19.25 8.27 -27.37
C GLY A 13 19.01 7.50 -26.10
N MET A 14 20.08 7.12 -25.39
CA MET A 14 20.00 6.41 -24.14
C MET A 14 19.36 7.26 -23.04
N ALA A 15 19.69 8.53 -22.96
CA ALA A 15 19.10 9.43 -21.98
C ALA A 15 17.61 9.62 -22.23
N ALA A 16 17.22 9.79 -23.50
CA ALA A 16 15.81 9.93 -23.87
C ALA A 16 15.03 8.66 -23.56
N GLN A 17 15.62 7.50 -23.80
CA GLN A 17 14.99 6.22 -23.52
C GLN A 17 14.81 6.02 -22.02
N LYS A 18 15.83 6.35 -21.21
CA LYS A 18 15.73 6.29 -19.77
C LYS A 18 14.64 7.20 -19.24
N ALA A 19 14.53 8.42 -19.78
CA ALA A 19 13.49 9.36 -19.37
C ALA A 19 12.10 8.80 -19.69
N THR A 20 11.94 8.16 -20.85
CA THR A 20 10.69 7.53 -21.25
C THR A 20 10.36 6.35 -20.33
N ASP A 21 11.36 5.53 -19.99
CA ASP A 21 11.19 4.39 -19.10
C ASP A 21 10.78 4.85 -17.70
N ILE A 22 11.42 5.90 -17.19
CA ILE A 22 11.07 6.46 -15.87
C ILE A 22 9.63 6.97 -15.88
N ARG A 23 9.21 7.68 -16.92
CA ARG A 23 7.82 8.16 -17.02
C ARG A 23 6.82 7.01 -17.04
N ARG A 24 7.16 5.94 -17.75
CA ARG A 24 6.32 4.74 -17.82
C ARG A 24 6.19 4.09 -16.44
N ILE A 25 7.32 3.94 -15.74
CA ILE A 25 7.33 3.37 -14.39
C ILE A 25 6.51 4.22 -13.44
N LEU A 26 6.66 5.55 -13.50
CA LEU A 26 5.88 6.45 -12.65
C LEU A 26 4.38 6.36 -12.95
N ALA A 27 4.02 6.28 -14.23
CA ALA A 27 2.63 6.11 -14.63
C ALA A 27 2.06 4.78 -14.11
N ASP A 28 2.83 3.71 -14.17
CA ASP A 28 2.43 2.40 -13.66
C ASP A 28 2.25 2.44 -12.15
N VAL A 29 3.16 3.11 -11.42
CA VAL A 29 3.05 3.27 -9.97
C VAL A 29 1.78 4.07 -9.61
N GLU A 30 1.50 5.15 -10.33
CA GLU A 30 0.29 5.95 -10.11
C GLU A 30 -0.98 5.15 -10.37
N ASN A 31 -1.00 4.37 -11.46
CA ASN A 31 -2.13 3.52 -11.80
C ASN A 31 -2.35 2.44 -10.75
N ASN A 32 -1.27 1.82 -10.28
CA ASN A 32 -1.35 0.81 -9.22
C ASN A 32 -1.86 1.40 -7.91
N ALA A 33 -1.39 2.60 -7.54
CA ALA A 33 -1.84 3.27 -6.33
C ALA A 33 -3.34 3.63 -6.42
N ARG A 34 -3.81 4.03 -7.61
CA ARG A 34 -5.21 4.33 -7.85
C ARG A 34 -6.07 3.08 -7.73
N ASP A 35 -5.62 1.98 -8.35
CA ASP A 35 -6.32 0.69 -8.27
C ASP A 35 -6.44 0.21 -6.84
N LEU A 36 -5.36 0.33 -6.06
CA LEU A 36 -5.37 -0.05 -4.65
C LEU A 36 -6.37 0.80 -3.84
N ARG A 37 -6.42 2.10 -4.11
CA ARG A 37 -7.38 2.99 -3.44
C ARG A 37 -8.82 2.64 -3.81
N ASP A 38 -9.06 2.32 -5.09
CA ASP A 38 -10.39 1.93 -5.55
C ASP A 38 -10.83 0.63 -4.90
N ARG A 39 -9.95 -0.35 -4.81
CA ARG A 39 -10.22 -1.62 -4.12
C ARG A 39 -10.46 -1.40 -2.64
N GLN A 40 -9.69 -0.52 -2.02
CA GLN A 40 -9.85 -0.17 -0.62
C GLN A 40 -11.22 0.47 -0.37
N ALA A 41 -11.64 1.38 -1.25
CA ALA A 41 -12.95 2.02 -1.15
C ALA A 41 -14.09 1.01 -1.26
N VAL A 42 -14.00 0.07 -2.19
CA VAL A 42 -14.99 -1.01 -2.35
C VAL A 42 -15.04 -1.86 -1.08
N LEU A 43 -13.88 -2.28 -0.57
CA LEU A 43 -13.80 -3.07 0.65
C LEU A 43 -14.41 -2.34 1.84
N GLU A 44 -14.08 -1.08 2.02
CA GLU A 44 -14.60 -0.28 3.13
C GLU A 44 -16.11 -0.10 3.05
N ASN A 45 -16.66 0.08 1.83
CA ASN A 45 -18.10 0.11 1.64
C ASN A 45 -18.75 -1.22 2.04
N GLN A 46 -18.12 -2.34 1.71
CA GLN A 46 -18.62 -3.65 2.13
C GLN A 46 -18.57 -3.82 3.64
N LEU A 47 -17.48 -3.34 4.29
CA LEU A 47 -17.37 -3.40 5.75
C LEU A 47 -18.46 -2.59 6.44
N LEU A 48 -18.89 -1.48 5.83
CA LEU A 48 -19.96 -0.65 6.35
C LEU A 48 -21.34 -1.28 6.15
N SER A 49 -21.57 -1.90 5.01
CA SER A 49 -22.92 -2.33 4.59
C SER A 49 -23.24 -3.77 4.93
N VAL A 50 -22.23 -4.61 5.14
CA VAL A 50 -22.42 -6.04 5.41
C VAL A 50 -22.04 -6.33 6.86
N PRO A 51 -23.01 -6.62 7.75
CA PRO A 51 -22.67 -6.98 9.14
C PRO A 51 -21.85 -8.25 9.21
N ALA A 52 -20.98 -8.35 10.20
CA ALA A 52 -20.21 -9.56 10.43
C ALA A 52 -21.17 -10.68 10.88
N ALA A 53 -21.03 -11.86 10.27
CA ALA A 53 -21.89 -13.00 10.57
C ALA A 53 -21.30 -13.90 11.68
N SER A 54 -20.06 -13.65 12.08
CA SER A 54 -19.37 -14.46 13.09
C SER A 54 -18.30 -13.65 13.80
N TRP A 55 -17.82 -14.18 14.91
CA TRP A 55 -16.70 -13.55 15.61
C TRP A 55 -15.42 -13.46 14.77
N PRO A 56 -15.01 -14.51 14.04
CA PRO A 56 -13.85 -14.38 13.14
C PRO A 56 -14.00 -13.27 12.10
N GLU A 57 -15.18 -13.10 11.53
CA GLU A 57 -15.44 -12.01 10.60
C GLU A 57 -15.36 -10.65 11.30
N ALA A 58 -15.93 -10.54 12.48
CA ALA A 58 -15.86 -9.31 13.28
C ALA A 58 -14.40 -8.98 13.63
N ALA A 59 -13.60 -9.98 14.01
CA ALA A 59 -12.20 -9.81 14.32
C ALA A 59 -11.40 -9.37 13.07
N ALA A 60 -11.68 -9.94 11.91
CA ALA A 60 -11.04 -9.55 10.67
C ALA A 60 -11.36 -8.09 10.30
N LYS A 61 -12.62 -7.69 10.48
CA LYS A 61 -13.07 -6.33 10.28
C LYS A 61 -12.35 -5.36 11.22
N ALA A 62 -12.25 -5.72 12.49
CA ALA A 62 -11.56 -4.92 13.50
C ALA A 62 -10.06 -4.81 13.19
N ARG A 63 -9.42 -5.91 12.78
CA ARG A 63 -8.01 -5.90 12.37
C ARG A 63 -7.75 -4.91 11.25
N TYR A 64 -8.60 -4.93 10.25
CA TYR A 64 -8.47 -4.01 9.12
C TYR A 64 -8.53 -2.56 9.60
N ILE A 65 -9.51 -2.23 10.42
CA ILE A 65 -9.71 -0.87 10.92
C ILE A 65 -8.54 -0.44 11.81
N PHE A 66 -8.07 -1.31 12.71
CA PHE A 66 -6.94 -0.99 13.58
C PHE A 66 -5.65 -0.78 12.79
N ASN A 67 -5.39 -1.59 11.77
CA ASN A 67 -4.23 -1.41 10.91
C ASN A 67 -4.31 -0.09 10.13
N LEU A 68 -5.49 0.26 9.65
CA LEU A 68 -5.72 1.53 8.96
C LEU A 68 -5.48 2.71 9.90
N TYR A 69 -6.00 2.63 11.12
CA TYR A 69 -5.81 3.63 12.16
C TYR A 69 -4.33 3.80 12.49
N ALA A 70 -3.62 2.70 12.70
CA ALA A 70 -2.21 2.72 13.03
C ALA A 70 -1.37 3.33 11.90
N ALA A 71 -1.72 3.08 10.66
CA ALA A 71 -1.02 3.64 9.51
C ALA A 71 -1.14 5.17 9.43
N GLY A 72 -2.21 5.74 9.99
CA GLY A 72 -2.42 7.18 10.04
C GLY A 72 -1.76 7.87 11.23
N LEU A 73 -1.23 7.13 12.19
CA LEU A 73 -0.57 7.71 13.36
C LEU A 73 0.78 8.32 12.99
N SER A 74 1.17 9.38 13.69
CA SER A 74 2.49 9.95 13.50
C SER A 74 3.56 8.96 14.00
N LEU A 75 4.78 9.09 13.47
CA LEU A 75 5.89 8.22 13.87
C LEU A 75 6.25 8.34 15.34
N ASP A 76 5.96 9.50 15.93
CA ASP A 76 6.26 9.78 17.34
C ASP A 76 5.21 9.22 18.30
N ASP A 77 4.06 8.82 17.79
CA ASP A 77 2.95 8.32 18.60
C ASP A 77 3.11 6.83 18.89
N THR A 78 4.09 6.50 19.69
CA THR A 78 4.38 5.11 20.06
C THR A 78 3.32 4.55 21.02
N HIS A 79 2.73 5.38 21.85
CA HIS A 79 1.72 4.95 22.82
C HIS A 79 0.49 4.36 22.14
N HIS A 80 -0.09 5.07 21.16
CA HIS A 80 -1.25 4.58 20.43
C HIS A 80 -0.92 3.38 19.54
N ARG A 81 0.30 3.35 18.98
CA ARG A 81 0.78 2.18 18.24
C ARG A 81 0.87 0.95 19.12
N ASP A 82 1.37 1.12 20.33
CA ASP A 82 1.49 0.01 21.29
C ASP A 82 0.10 -0.50 21.69
N LEU A 83 -0.85 0.40 21.90
CA LEU A 83 -2.23 0.00 22.19
C LEU A 83 -2.84 -0.83 21.05
N VAL A 84 -2.68 -0.38 19.82
CA VAL A 84 -3.16 -1.12 18.65
C VAL A 84 -2.47 -2.47 18.55
N SER A 85 -1.16 -2.51 18.72
CA SER A 85 -0.37 -3.75 18.65
C SER A 85 -0.83 -4.76 19.70
N ALA A 86 -1.14 -4.29 20.91
CA ALA A 86 -1.63 -5.15 21.99
C ALA A 86 -2.98 -5.79 21.62
N VAL A 87 -3.91 -5.00 21.08
CA VAL A 87 -5.22 -5.53 20.67
C VAL A 87 -5.07 -6.52 19.51
N LEU A 88 -4.24 -6.21 18.51
CA LEU A 88 -4.00 -7.11 17.39
C LEU A 88 -3.35 -8.41 17.83
N ALA A 89 -2.44 -8.35 18.80
CA ALA A 89 -1.84 -9.56 19.38
C ALA A 89 -2.88 -10.42 20.08
N ASP A 90 -3.84 -9.81 20.78
CA ASP A 90 -4.93 -10.54 21.41
C ASP A 90 -5.81 -11.24 20.36
N PHE A 91 -6.15 -10.55 19.27
CA PHE A 91 -6.91 -11.16 18.19
C PHE A 91 -6.18 -12.35 17.58
N ASP A 92 -4.87 -12.23 17.34
CA ASP A 92 -4.08 -13.31 16.77
C ASP A 92 -4.02 -14.51 17.71
N ARG A 93 -3.82 -14.27 19.02
CA ARG A 93 -3.75 -15.31 20.02
C ARG A 93 -5.07 -16.05 20.16
N LEU A 94 -6.20 -15.34 20.09
CA LEU A 94 -7.53 -15.89 20.28
C LEU A 94 -8.16 -16.39 19.00
N SER A 95 -7.50 -16.20 17.85
CA SER A 95 -8.01 -16.65 16.56
C SER A 95 -8.00 -18.18 16.50
N PRO A 96 -9.12 -18.82 16.15
CA PRO A 96 -9.17 -20.28 16.08
C PRO A 96 -8.38 -20.88 14.92
N GLU A 97 -7.94 -20.04 13.99
CA GLU A 97 -7.19 -20.50 12.80
C GLU A 97 -5.68 -20.39 12.95
N SER A 98 -5.21 -19.97 14.08
CA SER A 98 -3.77 -19.80 14.32
C SER A 98 -2.99 -21.10 14.34
#